data_54416ba43f7fd1293483f3b9940ab7fc
#
_entry.id   54416ba43f7fd1293483f3b9940ab7fc
#
_cell.length_a   1.000
_cell.length_b   1.000
_cell.length_c   1.000
_cell.angle_alpha   90.00
_cell.angle_beta   90.00
_cell.angle_gamma   90.00
#
_symmetry.space_group_name_H-M   'P 1'
#
loop_
_entity.id
_entity.type
_entity.pdbx_description
1 polymer ?
#
loop_
_entity_poly.entity_id
_entity_poly.type
_entity_poly.pdbx_seq_one_letter_code
_entity_poly.pdbx_strand_id
1 'polypeptide(L)'
;FISGDYPAAGKSVLGLGMAVMMTLISMGYFVDENRDKNFFRLLLDALGAEKSESTDLLSAMLRPHGADKIIEILTQLAAIDDDVAQEEVALINDFAERWRIKIPELKVGKPDKVTNLIELKGLVQSYLDEKPDVEVAQNLVDLINMMAEADDEVTPEEAMAVGEFTGMIAHYVSQKEGGAINAFEVVIVPQNDEQSDAVRELIPNISSEKKRGGIIFIVGTFYSEDYANAVCSKYISLGLFTNSLKVKLES
;
A
#
# COMPACT_ATOMS: atom_id res chain seq x y z
N PHE A 1 43.70 27.88 -4.83
CA PHE A 1 42.55 28.54 -4.16
C PHE A 1 41.52 28.85 -5.23
N ILE A 2 40.53 27.98 -5.39
CA ILE A 2 39.29 28.26 -6.15
C ILE A 2 38.18 28.22 -5.15
N SER A 3 37.85 29.37 -4.61
CA SER A 3 36.63 29.63 -3.84
C SER A 3 35.49 29.76 -4.83
N GLY A 4 34.83 28.68 -5.16
CA GLY A 4 33.60 28.68 -5.91
C GLY A 4 32.43 28.61 -4.94
N ASP A 5 31.66 29.69 -4.84
CA ASP A 5 30.36 29.68 -4.17
C ASP A 5 29.40 28.79 -4.94
N TYR A 6 29.30 27.53 -4.56
CA TYR A 6 28.22 26.66 -5.03
C TYR A 6 26.92 27.09 -4.40
N PRO A 7 25.84 27.24 -5.16
CA PRO A 7 24.53 27.59 -4.61
C PRO A 7 24.09 26.54 -3.58
N ALA A 8 23.36 26.95 -2.55
CA ALA A 8 22.99 26.10 -1.41
C ALA A 8 22.33 24.78 -1.83
N ALA A 9 21.57 24.79 -2.92
CA ALA A 9 20.98 23.59 -3.54
C ALA A 9 22.02 22.55 -4.00
N GLY A 10 23.16 22.99 -4.53
CA GLY A 10 24.23 22.08 -4.96
C GLY A 10 24.92 21.38 -3.79
N LYS A 11 25.04 22.05 -2.63
CA LYS A 11 25.61 21.45 -1.42
C LYS A 11 24.66 20.40 -0.81
N SER A 12 23.35 20.63 -0.88
CA SER A 12 22.34 19.69 -0.40
C SER A 12 22.28 18.41 -1.26
N VAL A 13 22.35 18.55 -2.58
CA VAL A 13 22.38 17.40 -3.50
C VAL A 13 23.68 16.59 -3.32
N LEU A 14 24.81 17.25 -3.16
CA LEU A 14 26.08 16.56 -2.92
C LEU A 14 26.09 15.84 -1.56
N GLY A 15 25.51 16.45 -0.52
CA GLY A 15 25.34 15.85 0.80
C GLY A 15 24.43 14.63 0.78
N LEU A 16 23.30 14.71 0.07
CA LEU A 16 22.39 13.58 -0.11
C LEU A 16 23.09 12.43 -0.88
N GLY A 17 23.76 12.73 -1.97
CA GLY A 17 24.51 11.73 -2.75
C GLY A 17 25.59 11.03 -1.94
N MET A 18 26.34 11.78 -1.08
CA MET A 18 27.32 11.18 -0.17
C MET A 18 26.67 10.32 0.93
N ALA A 19 25.52 10.74 1.47
CA ALA A 19 24.79 9.98 2.47
C ALA A 19 24.29 8.65 1.88
N VAL A 20 23.67 8.68 0.71
CA VAL A 20 23.24 7.47 -0.01
C VAL A 20 24.42 6.56 -0.32
N MET A 21 25.53 7.09 -0.79
CA MET A 21 26.74 6.31 -1.09
C MET A 21 27.34 5.67 0.15
N MET A 22 27.41 6.41 1.28
CA MET A 22 27.86 5.86 2.55
C MET A 22 26.91 4.78 3.09
N THR A 23 25.63 4.96 2.93
CA THR A 23 24.62 3.95 3.30
C THR A 23 24.78 2.68 2.47
N LEU A 24 24.93 2.78 1.16
CA LEU A 24 25.19 1.63 0.28
C LEU A 24 26.49 0.90 0.61
N ILE A 25 27.55 1.63 1.00
CA ILE A 25 28.82 1.03 1.43
C ILE A 25 28.64 0.33 2.78
N SER A 26 27.96 0.94 3.74
CA SER A 26 27.75 0.35 5.08
C SER A 26 26.84 -0.88 5.04
N MET A 27 25.92 -0.96 4.06
CA MET A 27 25.09 -2.13 3.79
C MET A 27 25.83 -3.25 3.05
N GLY A 28 27.09 -3.05 2.66
CA GLY A 28 27.84 -4.01 1.87
C GLY A 28 27.21 -4.29 0.50
N TYR A 29 26.49 -3.33 -0.09
CA TYR A 29 25.79 -3.47 -1.40
C TYR A 29 26.73 -3.95 -2.52
N PHE A 30 28.02 -3.65 -2.44
CA PHE A 30 29.03 -4.04 -3.43
C PHE A 30 29.66 -5.41 -3.15
N VAL A 31 29.23 -6.13 -2.11
CA VAL A 31 29.69 -7.50 -1.81
C VAL A 31 28.84 -8.49 -2.58
N ASP A 32 29.48 -9.45 -3.25
CA ASP A 32 28.80 -10.42 -4.13
C ASP A 32 27.66 -11.21 -3.44
N GLU A 33 27.76 -11.46 -2.14
CA GLU A 33 26.70 -12.11 -1.34
C GLU A 33 25.41 -11.28 -1.19
N ASN A 34 25.48 -9.97 -1.45
CA ASN A 34 24.35 -9.06 -1.28
C ASN A 34 23.78 -8.57 -2.63
N ARG A 35 24.37 -9.05 -3.75
CA ARG A 35 24.03 -8.60 -5.10
C ARG A 35 22.58 -8.93 -5.51
N ASP A 36 22.04 -10.00 -4.95
CA ASP A 36 20.68 -10.50 -5.24
C ASP A 36 19.66 -10.07 -4.16
N LYS A 37 20.10 -9.33 -3.13
CA LYS A 37 19.23 -8.83 -2.07
C LYS A 37 18.63 -7.48 -2.46
N ASN A 38 17.32 -7.32 -2.24
CA ASN A 38 16.64 -6.04 -2.41
C ASN A 38 17.25 -4.98 -1.46
N PHE A 39 17.32 -3.72 -1.91
CA PHE A 39 17.84 -2.58 -1.13
C PHE A 39 17.28 -2.52 0.30
N PHE A 40 15.97 -2.74 0.46
CA PHE A 40 15.30 -2.72 1.77
C PHE A 40 15.70 -3.90 2.66
N ARG A 41 15.97 -5.06 2.10
CA ARG A 41 16.47 -6.22 2.86
C ARG A 41 17.88 -5.96 3.37
N LEU A 42 18.73 -5.32 2.57
CA LEU A 42 20.06 -4.87 2.97
C LEU A 42 19.99 -3.77 4.04
N LEU A 43 19.01 -2.88 3.94
CA LEU A 43 18.77 -1.84 4.95
C LEU A 43 18.35 -2.46 6.29
N LEU A 44 17.46 -3.45 6.26
CA LEU A 44 17.02 -4.19 7.45
C LEU A 44 18.17 -5.00 8.06
N ASP A 45 18.96 -5.68 7.25
CA ASP A 45 20.15 -6.43 7.70
C ASP A 45 21.20 -5.47 8.34
N ALA A 46 21.45 -4.31 7.72
CA ALA A 46 22.36 -3.30 8.26
C ALA A 46 21.84 -2.69 9.56
N LEU A 47 20.55 -2.39 9.65
CA LEU A 47 19.92 -1.89 10.87
C LEU A 47 19.82 -2.96 11.97
N GLY A 48 19.72 -4.25 11.59
CA GLY A 48 19.73 -5.39 12.51
C GLY A 48 21.12 -5.67 13.10
N ALA A 49 22.19 -5.35 12.38
CA ALA A 49 23.59 -5.57 12.82
C ALA A 49 24.06 -4.54 13.86
N GLU A 50 23.44 -3.34 13.92
CA GLU A 50 23.78 -2.28 14.88
C GLU A 50 22.90 -2.33 16.14
N LYS A 51 22.93 -3.44 16.89
CA LYS A 51 22.36 -3.49 18.24
C LYS A 51 23.28 -2.76 19.24
N SER A 52 23.34 -1.44 19.21
CA SER A 52 23.95 -0.64 20.26
C SER A 52 23.11 0.59 20.61
N GLU A 53 23.28 1.09 21.82
CA GLU A 53 22.46 2.08 22.56
C GLU A 53 22.05 3.38 21.82
N SER A 54 22.64 3.68 20.67
CA SER A 54 22.23 4.81 19.80
C SER A 54 20.97 4.53 18.96
N THR A 55 20.55 3.27 18.86
CA THR A 55 19.41 2.81 18.06
C THR A 55 18.07 3.29 18.62
N ASP A 56 17.98 3.52 19.93
CA ASP A 56 16.74 3.92 20.60
C ASP A 56 16.24 5.31 20.18
N LEU A 57 17.17 6.25 20.00
CA LEU A 57 16.85 7.62 19.62
C LEU A 57 16.47 7.72 18.12
N LEU A 58 17.22 7.01 17.28
CA LEU A 58 16.96 6.92 15.84
C LEU A 58 15.65 6.18 15.55
N SER A 59 15.35 5.10 16.27
CA SER A 59 14.10 4.36 16.13
C SER A 59 12.88 5.19 16.54
N ALA A 60 13.00 6.01 17.58
CA ALA A 60 11.93 6.93 18.00
C ALA A 60 11.73 8.07 17.00
N MET A 61 12.80 8.55 16.36
CA MET A 61 12.72 9.56 15.29
C MET A 61 12.19 9.00 13.95
N LEU A 62 12.32 7.69 13.72
CA LEU A 62 11.89 7.03 12.50
C LEU A 62 10.47 6.40 12.62
N ARG A 63 9.82 6.49 13.78
CA ARG A 63 8.44 6.04 13.92
C ARG A 63 7.52 6.97 13.12
N PRO A 64 6.90 6.49 12.03
CA PRO A 64 6.03 7.31 11.21
C PRO A 64 4.76 7.68 11.96
N HIS A 65 4.12 8.78 11.55
CA HIS A 65 2.76 9.08 12.00
C HIS A 65 1.82 7.96 11.56
N GLY A 66 0.95 7.50 12.46
CA GLY A 66 0.05 6.39 12.17
C GLY A 66 0.72 5.00 12.11
N ALA A 67 1.90 4.85 12.73
CA ALA A 67 2.66 3.59 12.76
C ALA A 67 1.81 2.38 13.23
N ASP A 68 0.89 2.59 14.17
CA ASP A 68 -0.02 1.54 14.64
C ASP A 68 -0.93 1.04 13.51
N LYS A 69 -1.48 1.97 12.68
CA LYS A 69 -2.29 1.61 11.51
C LYS A 69 -1.46 0.98 10.40
N ILE A 70 -0.23 1.44 10.22
CA ILE A 70 0.68 0.82 9.24
C ILE A 70 0.93 -0.64 9.60
N ILE A 71 1.24 -0.94 10.86
CA ILE A 71 1.40 -2.32 11.33
C ILE A 71 0.12 -3.13 11.14
N GLU A 72 -1.04 -2.55 11.40
CA GLU A 72 -2.33 -3.21 11.15
C GLU A 72 -2.55 -3.51 9.65
N ILE A 73 -2.21 -2.56 8.76
CA ILE A 73 -2.27 -2.74 7.30
C ILE A 73 -1.35 -3.92 6.88
N LEU A 74 -0.09 -3.93 7.33
CA LEU A 74 0.86 -4.99 6.99
C LEU A 74 0.40 -6.34 7.53
N THR A 75 -0.14 -6.39 8.76
CA THR A 75 -0.67 -7.62 9.36
C THR A 75 -1.87 -8.18 8.59
N GLN A 76 -2.76 -7.30 8.11
CA GLN A 76 -3.90 -7.74 7.32
C GLN A 76 -3.51 -8.09 5.88
N LEU A 77 -2.48 -7.46 5.34
CA LEU A 77 -1.94 -7.81 4.03
C LEU A 77 -1.32 -9.22 4.05
N ALA A 78 -0.50 -9.52 5.04
CA ALA A 78 0.07 -10.85 5.25
C ALA A 78 -0.98 -11.97 5.40
N ALA A 79 -2.20 -11.64 5.79
CA ALA A 79 -3.28 -12.61 5.97
C ALA A 79 -4.28 -12.63 4.79
N ILE A 80 -3.96 -12.00 3.66
CA ILE A 80 -4.94 -11.77 2.58
C ILE A 80 -5.25 -13.02 1.77
N ASP A 81 -4.30 -13.93 1.68
CA ASP A 81 -4.38 -15.20 0.95
C ASP A 81 -4.65 -16.43 1.84
N ASP A 82 -4.96 -16.20 3.12
CA ASP A 82 -5.21 -17.22 4.15
C ASP A 82 -3.96 -18.03 4.57
N ASP A 83 -2.76 -17.59 4.23
CA ASP A 83 -1.50 -18.23 4.65
C ASP A 83 -0.46 -17.15 5.02
N VAL A 84 -0.04 -17.10 6.26
CA VAL A 84 0.92 -16.10 6.75
C VAL A 84 2.31 -16.72 6.78
N ALA A 85 3.23 -16.21 5.97
CA ALA A 85 4.60 -16.70 5.89
C ALA A 85 5.43 -16.35 7.14
N GLN A 86 6.47 -17.14 7.39
CA GLN A 86 7.37 -16.88 8.51
C GLN A 86 8.15 -15.58 8.34
N GLU A 87 8.52 -15.27 7.11
CA GLU A 87 9.23 -14.07 6.69
C GLU A 87 8.39 -12.81 6.93
N GLU A 88 7.10 -12.86 6.64
CA GLU A 88 6.14 -11.79 6.89
C GLU A 88 5.96 -11.53 8.38
N VAL A 89 5.79 -12.59 9.17
CA VAL A 89 5.72 -12.50 10.65
C VAL A 89 6.99 -11.85 11.21
N ALA A 90 8.17 -12.26 10.72
CA ALA A 90 9.44 -11.68 11.14
C ALA A 90 9.52 -10.18 10.79
N LEU A 91 9.11 -9.82 9.60
CA LEU A 91 9.11 -8.41 9.13
C LEU A 91 8.18 -7.52 9.96
N ILE A 92 6.95 -7.98 10.22
CA ILE A 92 5.98 -7.24 11.05
C ILE A 92 6.50 -7.07 12.49
N ASN A 93 7.05 -8.14 13.07
CA ASN A 93 7.61 -8.10 14.42
C ASN A 93 8.79 -7.12 14.51
N ASP A 94 9.67 -7.11 13.51
CA ASP A 94 10.80 -6.17 13.44
C ASP A 94 10.32 -4.71 13.43
N PHE A 95 9.32 -4.37 12.62
CA PHE A 95 8.75 -3.02 12.61
C PHE A 95 8.04 -2.69 13.93
N ALA A 96 7.25 -3.63 14.46
CA ALA A 96 6.54 -3.43 15.73
C ALA A 96 7.52 -3.18 16.88
N GLU A 97 8.61 -3.93 16.97
CA GLU A 97 9.65 -3.75 17.97
C GLU A 97 10.36 -2.38 17.81
N ARG A 98 10.77 -2.03 16.59
CA ARG A 98 11.43 -0.76 16.28
C ARG A 98 10.57 0.44 16.62
N TRP A 99 9.26 0.37 16.29
CA TRP A 99 8.32 1.44 16.56
C TRP A 99 7.71 1.37 17.96
N ARG A 100 8.10 0.39 18.77
CA ARG A 100 7.59 0.15 20.12
C ARG A 100 6.07 0.00 20.16
N ILE A 101 5.53 -0.73 19.19
CA ILE A 101 4.12 -1.05 19.06
C ILE A 101 3.91 -2.46 19.64
N LYS A 102 2.93 -2.59 20.52
CA LYS A 102 2.54 -3.90 21.02
C LYS A 102 1.51 -4.51 20.06
N ILE A 103 1.87 -5.63 19.48
CA ILE A 103 0.99 -6.41 18.63
C ILE A 103 0.65 -7.75 19.30
N PRO A 104 -0.50 -8.34 18.97
CA PRO A 104 -0.77 -9.74 19.30
C PRO A 104 0.29 -10.66 18.70
N GLU A 105 0.47 -11.83 19.29
CA GLU A 105 1.35 -12.84 18.70
C GLU A 105 0.79 -13.29 17.35
N LEU A 106 1.57 -13.07 16.31
CA LEU A 106 1.22 -13.49 14.96
C LEU A 106 1.64 -14.96 14.76
N LYS A 107 0.73 -15.75 14.19
CA LYS A 107 0.98 -17.17 13.91
C LYS A 107 1.29 -17.35 12.44
N VAL A 108 2.30 -18.16 12.18
CA VAL A 108 2.62 -18.63 10.83
C VAL A 108 1.55 -19.62 10.36
N GLY A 109 1.22 -19.59 9.09
CA GLY A 109 0.20 -20.41 8.46
C GLY A 109 -1.18 -19.78 8.54
N LYS A 110 -2.22 -20.59 8.67
CA LYS A 110 -3.59 -20.11 8.57
C LYS A 110 -3.95 -19.09 9.66
N PRO A 111 -4.37 -17.86 9.30
CA PRO A 111 -4.74 -16.82 10.25
C PRO A 111 -6.02 -17.18 11.02
N ASP A 112 -6.14 -16.68 12.25
CA ASP A 112 -7.34 -16.87 13.08
C ASP A 112 -8.58 -16.13 12.48
N LYS A 113 -8.35 -15.07 11.69
CA LYS A 113 -9.38 -14.27 11.02
C LYS A 113 -8.99 -14.08 9.55
N VAL A 114 -9.90 -14.44 8.69
CA VAL A 114 -9.75 -14.17 7.24
C VAL A 114 -9.87 -12.67 7.01
N THR A 115 -8.88 -12.11 6.35
CA THR A 115 -8.89 -10.72 5.90
C THR A 115 -9.48 -10.66 4.49
N ASN A 116 -10.30 -9.66 4.22
CA ASN A 116 -10.80 -9.44 2.87
C ASN A 116 -10.31 -8.08 2.34
N LEU A 117 -10.13 -8.02 1.02
CA LEU A 117 -9.64 -6.83 0.33
C LEU A 117 -10.47 -5.57 0.61
N ILE A 118 -11.77 -5.69 0.87
CA ILE A 118 -12.66 -4.55 1.15
C ILE A 118 -12.34 -3.95 2.53
N GLU A 119 -12.17 -4.80 3.55
CA GLU A 119 -11.80 -4.37 4.90
C GLU A 119 -10.42 -3.70 4.87
N LEU A 120 -9.45 -4.34 4.22
CA LEU A 120 -8.10 -3.82 4.11
C LEU A 120 -8.05 -2.50 3.32
N LYS A 121 -8.81 -2.37 2.21
CA LYS A 121 -9.00 -1.10 1.51
C LYS A 121 -9.56 -0.02 2.43
N GLY A 122 -10.56 -0.34 3.25
CA GLY A 122 -11.12 0.58 4.25
C GLY A 122 -10.08 1.04 5.27
N LEU A 123 -9.18 0.16 5.70
CA LEU A 123 -8.11 0.48 6.62
C LEU A 123 -7.07 1.42 5.99
N VAL A 124 -6.64 1.15 4.75
CA VAL A 124 -5.75 2.04 4.00
C VAL A 124 -6.40 3.41 3.80
N GLN A 125 -7.67 3.47 3.42
CA GLN A 125 -8.41 4.74 3.31
C GLN A 125 -8.45 5.48 4.65
N SER A 126 -8.75 4.79 5.75
CA SER A 126 -8.76 5.37 7.09
C SER A 126 -7.39 5.94 7.52
N TYR A 127 -6.29 5.33 7.06
CA TYR A 127 -4.95 5.86 7.28
C TYR A 127 -4.72 7.15 6.46
N LEU A 128 -5.11 7.16 5.19
CA LEU A 128 -4.97 8.34 4.33
C LEU A 128 -5.85 9.52 4.78
N ASP A 129 -7.01 9.24 5.38
CA ASP A 129 -7.93 10.25 5.95
C ASP A 129 -7.30 10.99 7.16
N GLU A 130 -6.32 10.41 7.83
CA GLU A 130 -5.51 11.08 8.86
C GLU A 130 -4.54 12.12 8.28
N LYS A 131 -4.45 12.18 6.95
CA LYS A 131 -3.63 13.14 6.19
C LYS A 131 -2.13 13.05 6.54
N PRO A 132 -1.53 11.85 6.44
CA PRO A 132 -0.10 11.71 6.64
C PRO A 132 0.69 12.62 5.70
N ASP A 133 1.95 12.90 6.06
CA ASP A 133 2.86 13.60 5.14
C ASP A 133 3.07 12.75 3.88
N VAL A 134 3.29 13.43 2.75
CA VAL A 134 3.46 12.78 1.44
C VAL A 134 4.58 11.73 1.47
N GLU A 135 5.71 12.08 2.07
CA GLU A 135 6.86 11.18 2.22
C GLU A 135 6.49 9.92 3.03
N VAL A 136 5.73 10.09 4.12
CA VAL A 136 5.28 8.96 4.96
C VAL A 136 4.29 8.08 4.20
N ALA A 137 3.38 8.67 3.42
CA ALA A 137 2.47 7.91 2.57
C ALA A 137 3.22 7.14 1.46
N GLN A 138 4.25 7.73 0.85
CA GLN A 138 5.09 7.05 -0.13
C GLN A 138 5.88 5.89 0.49
N ASN A 139 6.41 6.06 1.70
CA ASN A 139 7.09 4.99 2.42
C ASN A 139 6.16 3.80 2.72
N LEU A 140 4.85 4.03 2.88
CA LEU A 140 3.89 2.92 3.02
C LEU A 140 3.80 2.07 1.75
N VAL A 141 3.95 2.66 0.55
CA VAL A 141 4.02 1.88 -0.70
C VAL A 141 5.21 0.92 -0.66
N ASP A 142 6.37 1.40 -0.22
CA ASP A 142 7.58 0.58 -0.13
C ASP A 142 7.40 -0.56 0.88
N LEU A 143 6.73 -0.29 2.02
CA LEU A 143 6.42 -1.31 3.02
C LEU A 143 5.43 -2.36 2.51
N ILE A 144 4.41 -1.96 1.75
CA ILE A 144 3.44 -2.87 1.12
C ILE A 144 4.14 -3.78 0.11
N ASN A 145 4.99 -3.22 -0.74
CA ASN A 145 5.75 -4.02 -1.71
C ASN A 145 6.72 -5.00 -1.00
N MET A 146 7.41 -4.53 0.03
CA MET A 146 8.32 -5.37 0.82
C MET A 146 7.59 -6.52 1.50
N MET A 147 6.36 -6.28 1.99
CA MET A 147 5.54 -7.32 2.59
C MET A 147 5.15 -8.40 1.57
N ALA A 148 4.65 -8.01 0.41
CA ALA A 148 4.26 -8.92 -0.65
C ALA A 148 5.43 -9.70 -1.28
N GLU A 149 6.67 -9.24 -1.11
CA GLU A 149 7.88 -9.88 -1.61
C GLU A 149 8.66 -10.63 -0.50
N ALA A 150 8.10 -10.72 0.73
CA ALA A 150 8.86 -11.17 1.90
C ALA A 150 9.30 -12.64 1.81
N ASP A 151 8.48 -13.49 1.24
CA ASP A 151 8.69 -14.95 1.09
C ASP A 151 9.08 -15.38 -0.32
N ASP A 152 9.40 -14.43 -1.22
CA ASP A 152 9.73 -14.64 -2.63
C ASP A 152 8.56 -15.22 -3.47
N GLU A 153 7.33 -15.32 -2.94
CA GLU A 153 6.13 -15.77 -3.63
C GLU A 153 5.01 -14.74 -3.52
N VAL A 154 4.57 -14.17 -4.63
CA VAL A 154 3.49 -13.17 -4.65
C VAL A 154 2.22 -13.82 -5.15
N THR A 155 1.24 -13.95 -4.29
CA THR A 155 -0.06 -14.51 -4.65
C THR A 155 -0.89 -13.54 -5.50
N PRO A 156 -1.90 -14.02 -6.27
CA PRO A 156 -2.80 -13.13 -7.02
C PRO A 156 -3.55 -12.14 -6.13
N GLU A 157 -3.91 -12.55 -4.91
CA GLU A 157 -4.59 -11.74 -3.91
C GLU A 157 -3.72 -10.61 -3.41
N GLU A 158 -2.46 -10.89 -3.11
CA GLU A 158 -1.46 -9.89 -2.72
C GLU A 158 -1.16 -8.93 -3.87
N ALA A 159 -0.93 -9.44 -5.08
CA ALA A 159 -0.70 -8.59 -6.25
C ALA A 159 -1.86 -7.61 -6.49
N MET A 160 -3.11 -8.08 -6.32
CA MET A 160 -4.30 -7.25 -6.38
C MET A 160 -4.32 -6.16 -5.30
N ALA A 161 -4.01 -6.54 -4.04
CA ALA A 161 -3.95 -5.64 -2.90
C ALA A 161 -2.86 -4.57 -3.10
N VAL A 162 -1.66 -4.98 -3.47
CA VAL A 162 -0.53 -4.09 -3.76
C VAL A 162 -0.90 -3.08 -4.84
N GLY A 163 -1.47 -3.53 -5.96
CA GLY A 163 -1.89 -2.66 -7.06
C GLY A 163 -2.93 -1.63 -6.64
N GLU A 164 -3.94 -2.04 -5.86
CA GLU A 164 -4.99 -1.15 -5.38
C GLU A 164 -4.44 -0.11 -4.39
N PHE A 165 -3.68 -0.54 -3.39
CA PHE A 165 -3.21 0.36 -2.32
C PHE A 165 -2.14 1.33 -2.80
N THR A 166 -1.24 0.87 -3.67
CA THR A 166 -0.28 1.75 -4.34
C THR A 166 -1.00 2.84 -5.13
N GLY A 167 -2.05 2.49 -5.86
CA GLY A 167 -2.88 3.43 -6.60
C GLY A 167 -3.64 4.41 -5.70
N MET A 168 -4.19 3.96 -4.56
CA MET A 168 -4.83 4.83 -3.56
C MET A 168 -3.86 5.86 -3.01
N ILE A 169 -2.66 5.42 -2.63
CA ILE A 169 -1.61 6.29 -2.10
C ILE A 169 -1.13 7.27 -3.18
N ALA A 170 -0.92 6.81 -4.41
CA ALA A 170 -0.56 7.67 -5.52
C ALA A 170 -1.61 8.74 -5.80
N HIS A 171 -2.91 8.41 -5.69
CA HIS A 171 -3.99 9.39 -5.79
C HIS A 171 -3.93 10.41 -4.65
N TYR A 172 -3.73 9.97 -3.42
CA TYR A 172 -3.57 10.86 -2.26
C TYR A 172 -2.41 11.85 -2.46
N VAL A 173 -1.25 11.35 -2.94
CA VAL A 173 -0.08 12.18 -3.25
C VAL A 173 -0.41 13.18 -4.36
N SER A 174 -1.06 12.74 -5.44
CA SER A 174 -1.43 13.61 -6.56
C SER A 174 -2.38 14.74 -6.16
N GLN A 175 -3.26 14.50 -5.20
CA GLN A 175 -4.14 15.56 -4.68
C GLN A 175 -3.38 16.67 -3.94
N LYS A 176 -2.21 16.38 -3.39
CA LYS A 176 -1.37 17.36 -2.68
C LYS A 176 -0.36 18.06 -3.58
N GLU A 177 0.22 17.34 -4.53
CA GLU A 177 1.31 17.81 -5.38
C GLU A 177 0.85 18.20 -6.78
N GLY A 178 -0.38 17.89 -7.13
CA GLY A 178 -0.93 18.00 -8.47
C GLY A 178 -0.61 16.75 -9.30
N GLY A 179 -1.48 16.45 -10.23
CA GLY A 179 -1.29 15.33 -11.13
C GLY A 179 -2.60 14.69 -11.55
N ALA A 180 -2.50 13.66 -12.38
CA ALA A 180 -3.66 12.88 -12.81
C ALA A 180 -3.33 11.41 -12.75
N ILE A 181 -4.27 10.63 -12.23
CA ILE A 181 -4.14 9.19 -12.05
C ILE A 181 -5.23 8.48 -12.83
N ASN A 182 -4.87 7.33 -13.41
CA ASN A 182 -5.85 6.42 -13.97
C ASN A 182 -6.52 5.64 -12.83
N ALA A 183 -7.83 5.52 -12.91
CA ALA A 183 -8.63 4.72 -12.01
C ALA A 183 -9.69 3.96 -12.80
N PHE A 184 -10.40 3.06 -12.13
CA PHE A 184 -11.42 2.20 -12.71
C PHE A 184 -12.71 2.37 -11.92
N GLU A 185 -13.74 2.87 -12.56
CA GLU A 185 -15.05 3.00 -11.94
C GLU A 185 -15.88 1.76 -12.25
N VAL A 186 -16.24 1.01 -11.22
CA VAL A 186 -17.11 -0.16 -11.38
C VAL A 186 -18.57 0.28 -11.31
N VAL A 187 -19.30 -0.05 -12.35
CA VAL A 187 -20.71 0.33 -12.50
C VAL A 187 -21.59 -0.90 -12.69
N ILE A 188 -22.81 -0.86 -12.13
CA ILE A 188 -23.87 -1.83 -12.39
C ILE A 188 -24.91 -1.16 -13.28
N VAL A 189 -25.30 -1.85 -14.36
CA VAL A 189 -26.31 -1.41 -15.30
C VAL A 189 -27.55 -2.32 -15.16
N PRO A 190 -28.56 -1.94 -14.38
CA PRO A 190 -29.75 -2.77 -14.23
C PRO A 190 -30.50 -2.87 -15.54
N GLN A 191 -31.01 -4.05 -15.84
CA GLN A 191 -31.73 -4.34 -17.08
C GLN A 191 -33.26 -4.09 -16.95
N ASN A 192 -33.71 -3.96 -15.69
CA ASN A 192 -35.12 -3.70 -15.36
C ASN A 192 -35.24 -3.07 -13.96
N ASP A 193 -36.45 -2.70 -13.57
CA ASP A 193 -36.76 -2.06 -12.29
C ASP A 193 -36.49 -3.02 -11.10
N GLU A 194 -36.77 -4.31 -11.26
CA GLU A 194 -36.54 -5.32 -10.24
C GLU A 194 -35.04 -5.42 -9.90
N GLN A 195 -34.16 -5.41 -10.91
CA GLN A 195 -32.74 -5.36 -10.69
C GLN A 195 -32.28 -4.05 -10.05
N SER A 196 -32.90 -2.93 -10.40
CA SER A 196 -32.61 -1.63 -9.77
C SER A 196 -32.90 -1.65 -8.26
N ASP A 197 -34.04 -2.26 -7.89
CA ASP A 197 -34.43 -2.38 -6.48
C ASP A 197 -33.51 -3.37 -5.74
N ALA A 198 -33.18 -4.50 -6.37
CA ALA A 198 -32.23 -5.47 -5.81
C ALA A 198 -30.84 -4.85 -5.57
N VAL A 199 -30.34 -3.99 -6.46
CA VAL A 199 -29.07 -3.29 -6.29
C VAL A 199 -29.11 -2.35 -5.08
N ARG A 200 -30.21 -1.61 -4.89
CA ARG A 200 -30.37 -0.72 -3.73
C ARG A 200 -30.48 -1.46 -2.40
N GLU A 201 -31.09 -2.64 -2.43
CA GLU A 201 -31.15 -3.51 -1.25
C GLU A 201 -29.76 -4.12 -0.93
N LEU A 202 -29.03 -4.54 -1.96
CA LEU A 202 -27.71 -5.16 -1.83
C LEU A 202 -26.65 -4.16 -1.36
N ILE A 203 -26.70 -2.92 -1.88
CA ILE A 203 -25.72 -1.86 -1.57
C ILE A 203 -26.52 -0.62 -1.09
N PRO A 204 -26.75 -0.49 0.22
CA PRO A 204 -27.43 0.67 0.78
C PRO A 204 -26.70 1.98 0.43
N ASN A 205 -27.47 3.00 0.05
CA ASN A 205 -26.92 4.34 -0.31
C ASN A 205 -26.01 4.38 -1.55
N ILE A 206 -26.09 3.38 -2.43
CA ILE A 206 -25.32 3.38 -3.68
C ILE A 206 -25.62 4.62 -4.51
N SER A 207 -24.57 5.25 -5.03
CA SER A 207 -24.69 6.38 -5.94
C SER A 207 -25.23 5.93 -7.31
N SER A 208 -26.09 6.74 -7.90
CA SER A 208 -26.62 6.45 -9.22
C SER A 208 -26.55 7.67 -10.13
N GLU A 209 -26.29 7.42 -11.41
CA GLU A 209 -26.27 8.44 -12.45
C GLU A 209 -27.25 8.05 -13.59
N LYS A 210 -27.88 9.08 -14.16
CA LYS A 210 -28.70 8.89 -15.35
C LYS A 210 -27.86 9.15 -16.61
N LYS A 211 -27.58 8.11 -17.36
CA LYS A 211 -26.90 8.18 -18.67
C LYS A 211 -27.93 8.01 -19.82
N ARG A 212 -27.48 8.20 -21.06
CA ARG A 212 -28.34 8.09 -22.25
C ARG A 212 -29.09 6.75 -22.41
N GLY A 213 -28.56 5.68 -21.78
CA GLY A 213 -29.10 4.33 -21.85
C GLY A 213 -29.95 3.90 -20.65
N GLY A 214 -30.11 4.75 -19.63
CA GLY A 214 -30.81 4.38 -18.39
C GLY A 214 -30.11 4.86 -17.13
N ILE A 215 -30.42 4.23 -16.01
CA ILE A 215 -29.77 4.46 -14.72
C ILE A 215 -28.55 3.53 -14.62
N ILE A 216 -27.42 4.03 -14.17
CA ILE A 216 -26.27 3.25 -13.76
C ILE A 216 -26.03 3.46 -12.27
N PHE A 217 -25.59 2.42 -11.58
CA PHE A 217 -25.16 2.49 -10.18
C PHE A 217 -23.65 2.43 -10.12
N ILE A 218 -23.04 3.32 -9.35
CA ILE A 218 -21.58 3.39 -9.17
C ILE A 218 -21.26 2.63 -7.90
N VAL A 219 -20.58 1.48 -8.04
CA VAL A 219 -20.15 0.64 -6.90
C VAL A 219 -18.99 1.30 -6.17
N GLY A 220 -18.06 1.87 -6.91
CA GLY A 220 -16.91 2.57 -6.37
C GLY A 220 -15.82 2.81 -7.41
N THR A 221 -14.80 3.52 -6.97
CA THR A 221 -13.57 3.77 -7.73
C THR A 221 -12.45 2.89 -7.19
N PHE A 222 -11.72 2.27 -8.10
CA PHE A 222 -10.62 1.34 -7.83
C PHE A 222 -9.40 1.80 -8.61
N TYR A 223 -8.22 1.47 -8.11
CA TYR A 223 -6.96 1.92 -8.70
C TYR A 223 -6.22 0.77 -9.40
N SER A 224 -6.56 -0.48 -9.08
CA SER A 224 -6.11 -1.68 -9.78
C SER A 224 -7.19 -2.16 -10.76
N GLU A 225 -6.79 -2.47 -12.01
CA GLU A 225 -7.68 -3.06 -13.01
C GLU A 225 -8.13 -4.46 -12.58
N ASP A 226 -7.21 -5.26 -12.04
CA ASP A 226 -7.50 -6.61 -11.59
C ASP A 226 -8.50 -6.62 -10.42
N TYR A 227 -8.32 -5.69 -9.47
CA TYR A 227 -9.28 -5.54 -8.37
C TYR A 227 -10.66 -5.08 -8.87
N ALA A 228 -10.71 -4.11 -9.77
CA ALA A 228 -11.97 -3.68 -10.39
C ALA A 228 -12.67 -4.82 -11.12
N ASN A 229 -11.92 -5.65 -11.85
CA ASN A 229 -12.44 -6.82 -12.56
C ASN A 229 -12.92 -7.91 -11.59
N ALA A 230 -12.22 -8.15 -10.48
CA ALA A 230 -12.67 -9.07 -9.43
C ALA A 230 -14.01 -8.61 -8.81
N VAL A 231 -14.15 -7.30 -8.56
CA VAL A 231 -15.42 -6.71 -8.08
C VAL A 231 -16.52 -6.87 -9.12
N CYS A 232 -16.25 -6.61 -10.42
CA CYS A 232 -17.21 -6.86 -11.49
C CYS A 232 -17.67 -8.33 -11.51
N SER A 233 -16.71 -9.26 -11.45
CA SER A 233 -17.00 -10.71 -11.47
C SER A 233 -17.91 -11.14 -10.32
N LYS A 234 -17.72 -10.55 -9.13
CA LYS A 234 -18.58 -10.79 -7.97
C LYS A 234 -20.05 -10.42 -8.28
N TYR A 235 -20.30 -9.25 -8.86
CA TYR A 235 -21.67 -8.82 -9.17
C TYR A 235 -22.25 -9.55 -10.38
N ILE A 236 -21.43 -9.93 -11.36
CA ILE A 236 -21.86 -10.78 -12.48
C ILE A 236 -22.34 -12.14 -11.96
N SER A 237 -21.66 -12.73 -10.96
CA SER A 237 -22.11 -13.99 -10.35
C SER A 237 -23.46 -13.91 -9.65
N LEU A 238 -23.88 -12.70 -9.27
CA LEU A 238 -25.22 -12.41 -8.72
C LEU A 238 -26.27 -12.11 -9.81
N GLY A 239 -25.90 -12.25 -11.09
CA GLY A 239 -26.81 -12.00 -12.23
C GLY A 239 -26.96 -10.54 -12.61
N LEU A 240 -26.08 -9.64 -12.11
CA LEU A 240 -26.08 -8.22 -12.42
C LEU A 240 -25.13 -7.92 -13.58
N PHE A 241 -25.55 -7.07 -14.52
CA PHE A 241 -24.65 -6.59 -15.57
C PHE A 241 -23.74 -5.51 -15.02
N THR A 242 -22.43 -5.78 -15.00
CA THR A 242 -21.40 -4.92 -14.42
C THR A 242 -20.32 -4.64 -15.44
N ASN A 243 -19.72 -3.47 -15.37
CA ASN A 243 -18.55 -3.12 -16.18
C ASN A 243 -17.58 -2.24 -15.39
N SER A 244 -16.31 -2.33 -15.75
CA SER A 244 -15.25 -1.46 -15.26
C SER A 244 -14.95 -0.41 -16.32
N LEU A 245 -15.02 0.86 -15.96
CA LEU A 245 -14.79 2.00 -16.84
C LEU A 245 -13.49 2.68 -16.42
N LYS A 246 -12.50 2.74 -17.33
CA LYS A 246 -11.30 3.50 -17.07
C LYS A 246 -11.62 4.99 -17.02
N VAL A 247 -11.27 5.65 -15.92
CA VAL A 247 -11.47 7.07 -15.67
C VAL A 247 -10.14 7.72 -15.32
N LYS A 248 -10.04 9.01 -15.59
CA LYS A 248 -8.89 9.80 -15.21
C LYS A 248 -9.30 10.74 -14.08
N LEU A 249 -8.68 10.59 -12.93
CA LEU A 249 -8.89 11.48 -11.79
C LEU A 249 -7.86 12.61 -11.86
N GLU A 250 -8.35 13.83 -11.90
CA GLU A 250 -7.52 15.05 -11.86
C GLU A 250 -7.67 15.68 -10.47
N SER A 251 -6.56 16.18 -9.94
CA SER A 251 -6.51 16.89 -8.65
C SER A 251 -6.93 18.35 -8.80
#